data_4680d34ad7443954356acfa4ef745edf
#
_entry.id   4680d34ad7443954356acfa4ef745edf
#
_cell.length_a   1.000
_cell.length_b   1.000
_cell.length_c   1.000
_cell.angle_alpha   90.00
_cell.angle_beta   90.00
_cell.angle_gamma   90.00
#
_symmetry.space_group_name_H-M   'P 1'
#
loop_
_entity.id
_entity.type
_entity.pdbx_description
1 polymer ?
#
loop_
_entity_poly.entity_id
_entity_poly.type
_entity_poly.pdbx_seq_one_letter_code
_entity_poly.pdbx_strand_id
1 'polypeptide(L)'
;MARRNKKRSWLFPAGLVLLIPLSSFLFFCAEPLPRRSDMLPEQRSKPRIVVADLEQQIHRLINNERKQHGLHVIAWDDALARIARQHSRDMAMRSYFAHESPEGHDFSYRYRREGYRCAIPTGTTVHLGAENILQNNLYDSVVTVNGEAFYAWNSQVKIAETTVHGWMKSSGHRQNILRPYWNNEGIGVFIAPDGKVYITQNFC
;
A
#
# COMPACT_ATOMS: atom_id res chain seq x y z
N MET A 1 -46.22 -56.19 10.41
CA MET A 1 -46.81 -55.73 9.14
C MET A 1 -45.69 -55.58 8.11
N ALA A 2 -45.66 -56.50 7.17
CA ALA A 2 -44.61 -56.67 6.18
C ALA A 2 -44.95 -55.85 4.94
N ARG A 3 -44.04 -55.05 4.39
CA ARG A 3 -44.18 -54.45 3.04
C ARG A 3 -43.15 -55.06 2.09
N ARG A 4 -43.73 -55.72 1.11
CA ARG A 4 -43.13 -56.44 -0.03
C ARG A 4 -42.34 -55.47 -0.93
N ASN A 5 -41.11 -55.89 -1.24
CA ASN A 5 -40.27 -55.32 -2.31
C ASN A 5 -40.68 -55.90 -3.66
N LYS A 6 -41.12 -55.07 -4.60
CA LYS A 6 -41.33 -55.42 -5.98
C LYS A 6 -40.08 -55.17 -6.81
N LYS A 7 -39.46 -56.25 -7.30
CA LYS A 7 -38.43 -56.19 -8.32
C LYS A 7 -39.06 -55.87 -9.65
N ARG A 8 -38.63 -54.81 -10.31
CA ARG A 8 -38.90 -54.48 -11.73
C ARG A 8 -37.71 -54.89 -12.57
N SER A 9 -37.89 -55.91 -13.40
CA SER A 9 -36.98 -56.30 -14.46
C SER A 9 -37.11 -55.32 -15.63
N TRP A 10 -35.99 -54.73 -16.10
CA TRP A 10 -35.95 -53.99 -17.35
C TRP A 10 -35.21 -54.82 -18.38
N LEU A 11 -35.90 -55.16 -19.45
CA LEU A 11 -35.37 -55.77 -20.66
C LEU A 11 -34.67 -54.68 -21.48
N PHE A 12 -33.43 -54.93 -21.86
CA PHE A 12 -32.70 -54.11 -22.82
C PHE A 12 -33.04 -54.54 -24.24
N PRO A 13 -33.38 -53.64 -25.17
CA PRO A 13 -33.41 -53.93 -26.59
C PRO A 13 -31.99 -53.83 -27.15
N ALA A 14 -31.65 -54.84 -27.94
CA ALA A 14 -30.42 -54.90 -28.71
C ALA A 14 -30.43 -53.92 -29.89
N GLY A 15 -29.30 -53.31 -30.16
CA GLY A 15 -28.97 -52.86 -31.49
C GLY A 15 -28.89 -51.37 -31.72
N LEU A 16 -27.71 -50.85 -31.77
CA LEU A 16 -27.16 -50.15 -32.94
C LEU A 16 -25.68 -49.80 -32.66
N VAL A 17 -24.77 -50.52 -33.27
CA VAL A 17 -23.34 -50.17 -33.30
C VAL A 17 -23.19 -49.04 -34.31
N LEU A 18 -23.13 -47.80 -33.86
CA LEU A 18 -22.71 -46.66 -34.66
C LEU A 18 -21.18 -46.65 -34.70
N LEU A 19 -20.62 -47.01 -35.83
CA LEU A 19 -19.21 -46.76 -36.15
C LEU A 19 -18.96 -45.26 -36.24
N ILE A 20 -18.33 -44.68 -35.23
CA ILE A 20 -17.83 -43.33 -35.27
C ILE A 20 -16.50 -43.32 -36.00
N PRO A 21 -16.30 -42.55 -37.09
CA PRO A 21 -15.04 -42.47 -37.77
C PRO A 21 -13.97 -41.84 -36.87
N LEU A 22 -12.87 -42.56 -36.71
CA LEU A 22 -11.67 -42.13 -36.01
C LEU A 22 -10.91 -41.16 -36.94
N SER A 23 -11.25 -39.84 -36.88
CA SER A 23 -10.41 -38.79 -37.49
C SER A 23 -10.73 -37.43 -36.91
N SER A 24 -10.29 -37.22 -35.70
CA SER A 24 -10.04 -35.87 -35.20
C SER A 24 -8.74 -35.88 -34.40
N PHE A 25 -7.62 -35.87 -35.15
CA PHE A 25 -6.35 -35.45 -34.59
C PHE A 25 -6.53 -33.98 -34.19
N LEU A 26 -6.88 -33.74 -32.92
CA LEU A 26 -6.72 -32.45 -32.32
C LEU A 26 -5.21 -32.18 -32.24
N PHE A 27 -4.71 -31.41 -33.22
CA PHE A 27 -3.44 -30.73 -33.07
C PHE A 27 -3.55 -29.85 -31.85
N PHE A 28 -3.14 -30.35 -30.69
CA PHE A 28 -2.77 -29.53 -29.56
C PHE A 28 -1.53 -28.76 -30.01
N CYS A 29 -1.70 -27.57 -30.52
CA CYS A 29 -0.61 -26.59 -30.57
C CYS A 29 -0.15 -26.38 -29.12
N ALA A 30 0.90 -27.12 -28.73
CA ALA A 30 1.59 -26.82 -27.49
C ALA A 30 2.12 -25.38 -27.63
N GLU A 31 1.58 -24.48 -26.84
CA GLU A 31 2.15 -23.14 -26.77
C GLU A 31 3.64 -23.26 -26.42
N PRO A 32 4.53 -22.56 -27.12
CA PRO A 32 5.94 -22.60 -26.80
C PRO A 32 6.13 -22.13 -25.36
N LEU A 33 6.87 -22.90 -24.58
CA LEU A 33 7.25 -22.50 -23.22
C LEU A 33 7.84 -21.09 -23.27
N PRO A 34 7.47 -20.19 -22.33
CA PRO A 34 7.98 -18.83 -22.30
C PRO A 34 9.51 -18.86 -22.28
N ARG A 35 10.13 -18.08 -23.15
CA ARG A 35 11.59 -17.99 -23.19
C ARG A 35 12.06 -17.45 -21.85
N ARG A 36 13.25 -17.85 -21.42
CA ARG A 36 13.87 -17.36 -20.16
C ARG A 36 13.96 -15.83 -20.09
N SER A 37 14.06 -15.14 -21.25
CA SER A 37 13.98 -13.70 -21.38
C SER A 37 12.63 -13.12 -20.99
N ASP A 38 11.54 -13.89 -21.19
CA ASP A 38 10.17 -13.46 -20.92
C ASP A 38 9.80 -13.59 -19.43
N MET A 39 10.63 -14.30 -18.67
CA MET A 39 10.50 -14.49 -17.22
C MET A 39 11.27 -13.46 -16.39
N LEU A 40 12.13 -12.64 -17.02
CA LEU A 40 12.82 -11.57 -16.32
C LEU A 40 11.85 -10.40 -16.16
N PRO A 41 11.76 -9.79 -14.95
CA PRO A 41 11.01 -8.56 -14.80
C PRO A 41 11.58 -7.53 -15.78
N GLU A 42 10.67 -6.87 -16.53
CA GLU A 42 11.05 -5.77 -17.42
C GLU A 42 11.94 -4.80 -16.62
N GLN A 43 13.20 -4.68 -17.00
CA GLN A 43 14.15 -3.80 -16.34
C GLN A 43 13.77 -2.35 -16.61
N ARG A 44 12.81 -1.84 -15.84
CA ARG A 44 12.48 -0.41 -15.87
C ARG A 44 13.67 0.36 -15.29
N SER A 45 14.01 1.46 -15.90
CA SER A 45 15.00 2.38 -15.33
C SER A 45 14.53 2.84 -13.95
N LYS A 46 15.46 3.01 -13.01
CA LYS A 46 15.14 3.56 -11.68
C LYS A 46 14.37 4.87 -11.84
N PRO A 47 13.14 4.97 -11.28
CA PRO A 47 12.32 6.15 -11.46
C PRO A 47 12.96 7.36 -10.75
N ARG A 48 12.82 8.52 -11.38
CA ARG A 48 13.11 9.78 -10.71
C ARG A 48 11.94 10.12 -9.79
N ILE A 49 12.17 10.11 -8.49
CA ILE A 49 11.20 10.55 -7.49
C ILE A 49 11.51 11.99 -7.10
N VAL A 50 10.52 12.87 -7.28
CA VAL A 50 10.57 14.24 -6.76
C VAL A 50 9.83 14.25 -5.42
N VAL A 51 10.58 14.31 -4.33
CA VAL A 51 10.05 14.15 -2.97
C VAL A 51 8.91 15.11 -2.67
N ALA A 52 9.04 16.39 -3.01
CA ALA A 52 8.00 17.38 -2.80
C ALA A 52 6.69 17.04 -3.55
N ASP A 53 6.81 16.53 -4.79
CA ASP A 53 5.64 16.12 -5.58
C ASP A 53 4.99 14.86 -5.00
N LEU A 54 5.79 13.93 -4.46
CA LEU A 54 5.29 12.73 -3.79
C LEU A 54 4.50 13.09 -2.52
N GLU A 55 5.02 14.00 -1.71
CA GLU A 55 4.35 14.50 -0.51
C GLU A 55 3.01 15.15 -0.86
N GLN A 56 2.98 16.02 -1.87
CA GLN A 56 1.75 16.64 -2.36
C GLN A 56 0.77 15.63 -2.98
N GLN A 57 1.27 14.59 -3.61
CA GLN A 57 0.42 13.53 -4.16
C GLN A 57 -0.25 12.72 -3.03
N ILE A 58 0.49 12.37 -1.98
CA ILE A 58 -0.06 11.71 -0.80
C ILE A 58 -1.12 12.61 -0.14
N HIS A 59 -0.84 13.89 0.05
CA HIS A 59 -1.79 14.87 0.58
C HIS A 59 -3.11 14.90 -0.22
N ARG A 60 -3.04 14.94 -1.54
CA ARG A 60 -4.25 14.89 -2.39
C ARG A 60 -5.03 13.60 -2.21
N LEU A 61 -4.35 12.45 -2.11
CA LEU A 61 -5.00 11.15 -1.90
C LEU A 61 -5.66 11.07 -0.51
N ILE A 62 -5.03 11.58 0.55
CA ILE A 62 -5.62 11.71 1.89
C ILE A 62 -6.90 12.54 1.84
N ASN A 63 -6.87 13.68 1.17
CA ASN A 63 -8.06 14.52 1.03
C ASN A 63 -9.17 13.87 0.19
N ASN A 64 -8.82 13.01 -0.77
CA ASN A 64 -9.81 12.20 -1.49
C ASN A 64 -10.47 11.16 -0.57
N GLU A 65 -9.70 10.46 0.27
CA GLU A 65 -10.25 9.55 1.29
C GLU A 65 -11.18 10.29 2.25
N ARG A 66 -10.79 11.45 2.75
CA ARG A 66 -11.65 12.26 3.63
C ARG A 66 -12.95 12.66 2.95
N LYS A 67 -12.91 13.11 1.69
CA LYS A 67 -14.14 13.44 0.91
C LYS A 67 -15.06 12.23 0.73
N GLN A 68 -14.51 11.05 0.42
CA GLN A 68 -15.28 9.81 0.27
C GLN A 68 -15.99 9.42 1.57
N HIS A 69 -15.45 9.83 2.73
CA HIS A 69 -16.06 9.62 4.04
C HIS A 69 -16.88 10.82 4.54
N GLY A 70 -17.22 11.78 3.67
CA GLY A 70 -18.07 12.92 4.01
C GLY A 70 -17.40 13.97 4.89
N LEU A 71 -16.07 13.97 4.96
CA LEU A 71 -15.29 14.92 5.77
C LEU A 71 -14.77 16.10 4.93
N HIS A 72 -14.57 17.24 5.58
CA HIS A 72 -13.90 18.37 4.93
C HIS A 72 -12.42 18.02 4.62
N VAL A 73 -11.87 18.70 3.62
CA VAL A 73 -10.45 18.61 3.30
C VAL A 73 -9.63 19.33 4.38
N ILE A 74 -8.42 18.83 4.60
CA ILE A 74 -7.45 19.48 5.48
C ILE A 74 -6.41 20.23 4.64
N ALA A 75 -5.94 21.35 5.14
CA ALA A 75 -4.96 22.16 4.46
C ALA A 75 -3.54 21.58 4.62
N TRP A 76 -2.68 21.87 3.64
CA TRP A 76 -1.26 21.63 3.78
C TRP A 76 -0.63 22.65 4.73
N ASP A 77 0.24 22.17 5.64
CA ASP A 77 1.01 22.99 6.57
C ASP A 77 2.51 22.70 6.42
N ASP A 78 3.25 23.70 5.97
CA ASP A 78 4.69 23.58 5.72
C ASP A 78 5.50 23.34 7.00
N ALA A 79 5.04 23.82 8.15
CA ALA A 79 5.72 23.57 9.42
C ALA A 79 5.55 22.11 9.86
N LEU A 80 4.33 21.58 9.77
CA LEU A 80 4.08 20.15 10.01
C LEU A 80 4.85 19.26 9.03
N ALA A 81 4.91 19.63 7.73
CA ALA A 81 5.67 18.89 6.72
C ALA A 81 7.17 18.91 7.03
N ARG A 82 7.73 20.03 7.48
CA ARG A 82 9.13 20.10 7.89
C ARG A 82 9.43 19.18 9.08
N ILE A 83 8.56 19.16 10.10
CA ILE A 83 8.69 18.29 11.26
C ILE A 83 8.61 16.81 10.83
N ALA A 84 7.67 16.49 9.94
CA ALA A 84 7.49 15.14 9.39
C ALA A 84 8.74 14.67 8.62
N ARG A 85 9.32 15.54 7.76
CA ARG A 85 10.57 15.23 7.02
C ARG A 85 11.75 14.96 7.96
N GLN A 86 11.86 15.73 9.05
CA GLN A 86 12.91 15.52 10.05
C GLN A 86 12.77 14.13 10.69
N HIS A 87 11.55 13.73 11.06
CA HIS A 87 11.31 12.41 11.66
C HIS A 87 11.55 11.27 10.67
N SER A 88 11.07 11.38 9.44
CA SER A 88 11.33 10.39 8.38
C SER A 88 12.84 10.23 8.11
N ARG A 89 13.58 11.34 8.10
CA ARG A 89 15.04 11.32 7.96
C ARG A 89 15.72 10.69 9.18
N ASP A 90 15.28 11.01 10.40
CA ASP A 90 15.84 10.48 11.64
C ASP A 90 15.68 8.95 11.68
N MET A 91 14.48 8.44 11.39
CA MET A 91 14.21 7.00 11.29
C MET A 91 15.17 6.32 10.30
N ALA A 92 15.36 6.91 9.12
CA ALA A 92 16.22 6.35 8.09
C ALA A 92 17.70 6.36 8.47
N MET A 93 18.20 7.49 8.96
CA MET A 93 19.63 7.69 9.26
C MET A 93 20.10 6.91 10.48
N ARG A 94 19.18 6.66 11.43
CA ARG A 94 19.47 5.94 12.67
C ARG A 94 18.93 4.51 12.68
N SER A 95 18.38 4.04 11.53
CA SER A 95 17.92 2.67 11.31
C SER A 95 16.88 2.19 12.32
N TYR A 96 15.89 3.03 12.65
CA TYR A 96 14.72 2.64 13.44
C TYR A 96 13.42 2.96 12.70
N PHE A 97 12.30 2.37 13.15
CA PHE A 97 10.96 2.65 12.63
C PHE A 97 9.97 2.65 13.80
N ALA A 98 9.70 3.81 14.35
CA ALA A 98 8.82 4.00 15.50
C ALA A 98 8.30 5.43 15.58
N HIS A 99 7.18 5.64 16.27
CA HIS A 99 6.64 6.97 16.58
C HIS A 99 7.54 7.78 17.51
N GLU A 100 8.25 7.10 18.41
CA GLU A 100 9.20 7.70 19.35
C GLU A 100 10.63 7.52 18.83
N SER A 101 11.45 8.55 19.01
CA SER A 101 12.89 8.43 18.78
C SER A 101 13.54 7.51 19.83
N PRO A 102 14.78 7.03 19.62
CA PRO A 102 15.50 6.26 20.64
C PRO A 102 15.65 6.96 22.00
N GLU A 103 15.47 8.28 22.07
CA GLU A 103 15.47 9.09 23.30
C GLU A 103 14.06 9.20 23.94
N GLY A 104 13.03 8.55 23.36
CA GLY A 104 11.64 8.61 23.84
C GLY A 104 10.89 9.88 23.43
N HIS A 105 11.35 10.57 22.39
CA HIS A 105 10.70 11.79 21.90
C HIS A 105 9.59 11.46 20.89
N ASP A 106 8.34 11.69 21.26
CA ASP A 106 7.15 11.54 20.43
C ASP A 106 6.91 12.73 19.48
N PHE A 107 5.84 12.67 18.68
CA PHE A 107 5.46 13.77 17.77
C PHE A 107 5.19 15.08 18.53
N SER A 108 4.61 15.04 19.74
CA SER A 108 4.29 16.23 20.51
C SER A 108 5.55 16.94 21.00
N TYR A 109 6.58 16.18 21.36
CA TYR A 109 7.91 16.73 21.65
C TYR A 109 8.49 17.43 20.42
N ARG A 110 8.42 16.78 19.23
CA ARG A 110 8.92 17.37 17.97
C ARG A 110 8.19 18.66 17.62
N TYR A 111 6.87 18.73 17.82
CA TYR A 111 6.09 19.95 17.62
C TYR A 111 6.59 21.08 18.52
N ARG A 112 6.69 20.83 19.82
CA ARG A 112 7.16 21.84 20.80
C ARG A 112 8.58 22.33 20.50
N ARG A 113 9.49 21.41 20.13
CA ARG A 113 10.87 21.75 19.79
C ARG A 113 10.96 22.70 18.59
N GLU A 114 10.10 22.49 17.60
CA GLU A 114 10.01 23.35 16.41
C GLU A 114 9.12 24.59 16.60
N GLY A 115 8.66 24.86 17.82
CA GLY A 115 7.77 25.97 18.12
C GLY A 115 6.34 25.84 17.57
N TYR A 116 5.95 24.65 17.11
CA TYR A 116 4.61 24.39 16.59
C TYR A 116 3.63 24.10 17.72
N ARG A 117 2.53 24.83 17.74
CA ARG A 117 1.46 24.63 18.74
C ARG A 117 0.22 24.07 18.06
N CYS A 118 -0.13 22.86 18.40
CA CYS A 118 -1.40 22.25 18.05
C CYS A 118 -2.28 22.17 19.31
N ALA A 119 -3.45 22.76 19.26
CA ALA A 119 -4.43 22.70 20.36
C ALA A 119 -5.83 22.85 19.76
N ILE A 120 -6.49 21.73 19.46
CA ILE A 120 -7.83 21.71 18.88
C ILE A 120 -8.84 21.32 19.94
N PRO A 121 -9.70 22.23 20.42
CA PRO A 121 -10.71 21.89 21.40
C PRO A 121 -11.88 21.15 20.75
N THR A 122 -12.33 20.05 21.39
CA THR A 122 -13.55 19.33 21.05
C THR A 122 -14.30 19.01 22.36
N GLY A 123 -15.32 19.82 22.67
CA GLY A 123 -15.99 19.74 23.98
C GLY A 123 -15.02 19.99 25.14
N THR A 124 -14.85 19.02 26.01
CA THR A 124 -13.94 19.10 27.18
C THR A 124 -12.51 18.61 26.88
N THR A 125 -12.25 18.14 25.68
CA THR A 125 -10.94 17.56 25.27
C THR A 125 -10.19 18.53 24.39
N VAL A 126 -8.86 18.62 24.57
CA VAL A 126 -7.96 19.33 23.67
C VAL A 126 -7.04 18.32 23.00
N HIS A 127 -7.06 18.29 21.66
CA HIS A 127 -6.19 17.42 20.85
C HIS A 127 -4.90 18.17 20.51
N LEU A 128 -3.76 17.52 20.76
CA LEU A 128 -2.43 18.10 20.57
C LEU A 128 -1.76 17.65 19.27
N GLY A 129 -2.52 17.07 18.35
CA GLY A 129 -2.06 16.51 17.10
C GLY A 129 -2.15 15.00 17.05
N ALA A 130 -1.70 14.43 15.94
CA ALA A 130 -1.52 13.00 15.74
C ALA A 130 -0.43 12.74 14.69
N GLU A 131 0.05 11.51 14.64
CA GLU A 131 1.06 11.10 13.69
C GLU A 131 0.72 9.75 13.09
N ASN A 132 0.95 9.59 11.78
CA ASN A 132 1.03 8.32 11.09
C ASN A 132 2.44 8.15 10.52
N ILE A 133 2.98 6.95 10.57
CA ILE A 133 4.24 6.60 9.91
C ILE A 133 4.05 5.39 8.99
N LEU A 134 4.83 5.34 7.92
CA LEU A 134 4.87 4.18 7.03
C LEU A 134 6.27 4.03 6.41
N GLN A 135 6.73 2.79 6.29
CA GLN A 135 7.90 2.45 5.50
C GLN A 135 7.45 1.76 4.21
N ASN A 136 7.83 2.33 3.08
CA ASN A 136 7.61 1.82 1.74
C ASN A 136 8.97 1.51 1.07
N ASN A 137 8.97 1.05 -0.17
CA ASN A 137 10.18 0.76 -0.94
C ASN A 137 10.12 1.38 -2.33
N LEU A 138 11.29 1.70 -2.89
CA LEU A 138 11.42 2.13 -4.29
C LEU A 138 11.17 0.99 -5.29
N TYR A 139 11.10 -0.27 -4.84
CA TYR A 139 10.87 -1.43 -5.69
C TYR A 139 10.02 -2.47 -4.95
N ASP A 140 9.21 -3.22 -5.68
CA ASP A 140 8.39 -4.31 -5.13
C ASP A 140 9.21 -5.58 -4.93
N SER A 141 10.14 -5.85 -5.85
CA SER A 141 10.99 -7.03 -5.81
C SER A 141 12.34 -6.79 -6.48
N VAL A 142 13.30 -7.62 -6.12
CA VAL A 142 14.60 -7.73 -6.78
C VAL A 142 14.89 -9.19 -7.06
N VAL A 143 15.30 -9.50 -8.30
CA VAL A 143 15.71 -10.84 -8.71
C VAL A 143 17.16 -10.77 -9.15
N THR A 144 17.99 -11.68 -8.65
CA THR A 144 19.41 -11.78 -9.06
C THR A 144 19.58 -12.93 -10.04
N VAL A 145 20.10 -12.64 -11.23
CA VAL A 145 20.40 -13.64 -12.28
C VAL A 145 21.85 -13.49 -12.70
N ASN A 146 22.65 -14.54 -12.56
CA ASN A 146 24.09 -14.53 -12.88
C ASN A 146 24.88 -13.41 -12.18
N GLY A 147 24.49 -13.03 -10.95
CA GLY A 147 25.13 -11.96 -10.19
C GLY A 147 24.65 -10.53 -10.51
N GLU A 148 23.76 -10.38 -11.48
CA GLU A 148 23.12 -9.09 -11.85
C GLU A 148 21.75 -8.96 -11.18
N ALA A 149 21.46 -7.80 -10.57
CA ALA A 149 20.22 -7.52 -9.88
C ALA A 149 19.23 -6.79 -10.80
N PHE A 150 18.01 -7.35 -10.91
CA PHE A 150 16.89 -6.80 -11.66
C PHE A 150 15.82 -6.32 -10.71
N TYR A 151 15.47 -5.05 -10.79
CA TYR A 151 14.53 -4.39 -9.88
C TYR A 151 13.17 -4.14 -10.56
N ALA A 152 12.10 -4.54 -9.91
CA ALA A 152 10.73 -4.11 -10.25
C ALA A 152 10.45 -2.77 -9.56
N TRP A 153 10.89 -1.67 -10.19
CA TRP A 153 10.79 -0.32 -9.62
C TRP A 153 9.35 0.16 -9.46
N ASN A 154 9.06 0.80 -8.34
CA ASN A 154 7.81 1.50 -8.08
C ASN A 154 7.83 2.91 -8.64
N SER A 155 6.79 3.29 -9.38
CA SER A 155 6.59 4.68 -9.76
C SER A 155 6.22 5.54 -8.54
N GLN A 156 6.43 6.86 -8.65
CA GLN A 156 6.00 7.81 -7.62
C GLN A 156 4.51 7.69 -7.29
N VAL A 157 3.67 7.50 -8.31
CA VAL A 157 2.22 7.27 -8.15
C VAL A 157 1.96 6.02 -7.31
N LYS A 158 2.63 4.92 -7.64
CA LYS A 158 2.49 3.66 -6.90
C LYS A 158 2.89 3.79 -5.43
N ILE A 159 3.99 4.51 -5.14
CA ILE A 159 4.42 4.76 -3.76
C ILE A 159 3.37 5.56 -3.00
N ALA A 160 2.80 6.61 -3.60
CA ALA A 160 1.75 7.41 -2.97
C ALA A 160 0.50 6.58 -2.68
N GLU A 161 0.01 5.84 -3.67
CA GLU A 161 -1.20 4.99 -3.55
C GLU A 161 -1.03 3.89 -2.49
N THR A 162 0.09 3.17 -2.53
CA THR A 162 0.36 2.10 -1.54
C THR A 162 0.54 2.65 -0.14
N THR A 163 1.06 3.87 0.01
CA THR A 163 1.18 4.55 1.30
C THR A 163 -0.20 4.85 1.89
N VAL A 164 -1.06 5.54 1.15
CA VAL A 164 -2.41 5.88 1.63
C VAL A 164 -3.24 4.63 1.87
N HIS A 165 -3.19 3.67 0.95
CA HIS A 165 -3.86 2.39 1.12
C HIS A 165 -3.40 1.63 2.38
N GLY A 166 -2.09 1.62 2.65
CA GLY A 166 -1.52 1.01 3.86
C GLY A 166 -2.07 1.68 5.14
N TRP A 167 -2.09 3.00 5.18
CA TRP A 167 -2.66 3.73 6.30
C TRP A 167 -4.18 3.47 6.45
N MET A 168 -4.94 3.47 5.36
CA MET A 168 -6.38 3.21 5.40
C MET A 168 -6.73 1.78 5.81
N LYS A 169 -5.85 0.81 5.58
CA LYS A 169 -6.01 -0.56 6.08
C LYS A 169 -5.71 -0.72 7.58
N SER A 170 -4.88 0.11 8.14
CA SER A 170 -4.55 0.11 9.58
C SER A 170 -5.61 0.88 10.36
N SER A 171 -6.25 0.27 11.34
CA SER A 171 -7.33 0.89 12.12
C SER A 171 -6.88 2.19 12.81
N GLY A 172 -5.68 2.22 13.41
CA GLY A 172 -5.14 3.39 14.09
C GLY A 172 -4.81 4.53 13.13
N HIS A 173 -4.10 4.23 12.03
CA HIS A 173 -3.77 5.25 11.02
C HIS A 173 -5.01 5.81 10.34
N ARG A 174 -5.98 4.94 9.98
CA ARG A 174 -7.27 5.36 9.41
C ARG A 174 -8.05 6.25 10.35
N GLN A 175 -8.08 5.93 11.65
CA GLN A 175 -8.72 6.78 12.65
C GLN A 175 -8.10 8.18 12.66
N ASN A 176 -6.78 8.29 12.60
CA ASN A 176 -6.12 9.60 12.52
C ASN A 176 -6.53 10.36 11.25
N ILE A 177 -6.51 9.71 10.08
CA ILE A 177 -6.90 10.34 8.80
C ILE A 177 -8.35 10.83 8.82
N LEU A 178 -9.26 10.06 9.43
CA LEU A 178 -10.70 10.32 9.39
C LEU A 178 -11.24 11.11 10.60
N ARG A 179 -10.40 11.66 11.45
CA ARG A 179 -10.88 12.55 12.52
C ARG A 179 -11.46 13.83 11.92
N PRO A 180 -12.69 14.24 12.33
CA PRO A 180 -13.39 15.34 11.68
C PRO A 180 -12.85 16.73 12.06
N TYR A 181 -12.06 16.84 13.12
CA TYR A 181 -11.60 18.10 13.66
C TYR A 181 -10.22 18.57 13.20
N TRP A 182 -9.47 17.75 12.42
CA TRP A 182 -8.20 18.23 11.86
C TRP A 182 -8.45 19.29 10.80
N ASN A 183 -7.65 20.35 10.84
CA ASN A 183 -7.65 21.44 9.87
C ASN A 183 -6.43 21.40 8.95
N ASN A 184 -5.31 20.89 9.47
CA ASN A 184 -4.03 20.90 8.78
C ASN A 184 -3.35 19.55 8.85
N GLU A 185 -2.54 19.26 7.82
CA GLU A 185 -1.57 18.16 7.83
C GLU A 185 -0.26 18.56 7.16
N GLY A 186 0.80 17.87 7.53
CA GLY A 186 2.06 17.92 6.81
C GLY A 186 2.62 16.54 6.62
N ILE A 187 3.08 16.24 5.40
CA ILE A 187 3.68 14.96 5.04
C ILE A 187 5.16 15.17 4.78
N GLY A 188 5.98 14.28 5.32
CA GLY A 188 7.43 14.30 5.14
C GLY A 188 7.93 12.95 4.64
N VAL A 189 8.66 12.97 3.53
CA VAL A 189 9.24 11.78 2.92
C VAL A 189 10.76 11.86 2.96
N PHE A 190 11.40 10.74 3.30
CA PHE A 190 12.83 10.55 3.15
C PHE A 190 13.12 9.21 2.46
N ILE A 191 13.94 9.25 1.40
CA ILE A 191 14.34 8.06 0.64
C ILE A 191 15.78 7.70 1.05
N ALA A 192 15.92 6.53 1.66
CA ALA A 192 17.21 6.03 2.11
C ALA A 192 18.02 5.43 0.93
N PRO A 193 19.36 5.36 1.05
CA PRO A 193 20.22 4.79 0.00
C PRO A 193 19.91 3.33 -0.34
N ASP A 194 19.37 2.55 0.61
CA ASP A 194 18.97 1.15 0.43
C ASP A 194 17.61 1.00 -0.30
N GLY A 195 16.98 2.11 -0.70
CA GLY A 195 15.71 2.11 -1.42
C GLY A 195 14.49 2.10 -0.53
N LYS A 196 14.63 2.10 0.79
CA LYS A 196 13.51 2.31 1.70
C LYS A 196 13.00 3.74 1.64
N VAL A 197 11.69 3.89 1.72
CA VAL A 197 11.00 5.18 1.72
C VAL A 197 10.29 5.36 3.06
N TYR A 198 10.81 6.24 3.89
CA TYR A 198 10.22 6.57 5.19
C TYR A 198 9.26 7.74 5.02
N ILE A 199 8.05 7.60 5.53
CA ILE A 199 6.98 8.56 5.35
C ILE A 199 6.32 8.83 6.69
N THR A 200 6.25 10.11 7.05
CA THR A 200 5.56 10.60 8.26
C THR A 200 4.45 11.54 7.84
N GLN A 201 3.29 11.42 8.45
CA GLN A 201 2.16 12.34 8.34
C GLN A 201 1.84 12.89 9.72
N ASN A 202 1.84 14.19 9.86
CA ASN A 202 1.50 14.92 11.07
C ASN A 202 0.19 15.69 10.88
N PHE A 203 -0.66 15.75 11.92
CA PHE A 203 -1.96 16.42 11.91
C PHE A 203 -2.07 17.48 12.99
N CYS A 204 -2.81 18.52 12.65
CA CYS A 204 -3.32 19.50 13.62
C CYS A 204 -4.69 20.10 13.26
#